data_de7a0349ce268cc0112388132c1c0af7
#
_entry.id   de7a0349ce268cc0112388132c1c0af7
#
_cell.length_a   1.000
_cell.length_b   1.000
_cell.length_c   1.000
_cell.angle_alpha   90.00
_cell.angle_beta   90.00
_cell.angle_gamma   90.00
#
_symmetry.space_group_name_H-M   'P 1'
#
loop_
_entity.id
_entity.type
_entity.pdbx_description
1 polymer ?
#
loop_
_entity_poly.entity_id
_entity_poly.type
_entity_poly.pdbx_seq_one_letter_code
_entity_poly.pdbx_strand_id
1 'polypeptide(L)'
;MSIVITDLCKSFGSTPVLQRFTWTVDRPMVLMGRSGCGKTTLLRIWLGLESADSGTVTGVETPAAVFQEDRLCPQLTAAANLMLTGHGLTPQDAERELRALGFTDAELALPAARLSGGQKRRAALLRALLCRDAKTLLLDEPFTGMDAELVEDAVAATKRLAGERPTILVTHDRTAADLLGWPVREV
;
A
#
# COMPACT_ATOMS: atom_id res chain seq x y z
N MET A 1 -0.31 7.98 17.06
CA MET A 1 1.06 8.00 16.48
C MET A 1 0.97 8.72 15.17
N SER A 2 1.89 9.58 14.80
CA SER A 2 1.82 10.37 13.58
C SER A 2 3.14 10.34 12.82
N ILE A 3 3.06 10.29 11.49
CA ILE A 3 4.20 10.51 10.60
C ILE A 3 4.31 12.02 10.39
N VAL A 4 5.47 12.59 10.64
CA VAL A 4 5.71 14.03 10.46
C VAL A 4 6.81 14.22 9.43
N ILE A 5 6.51 15.02 8.42
CA ILE A 5 7.42 15.41 7.34
C ILE A 5 7.64 16.91 7.45
N THR A 6 8.88 17.35 7.44
CA THR A 6 9.23 18.76 7.56
C THR A 6 10.20 19.16 6.48
N ASP A 7 9.80 20.13 5.65
CA ASP A 7 10.62 20.78 4.61
C ASP A 7 11.38 19.79 3.72
N LEU A 8 10.74 18.66 3.36
CA LEU A 8 11.36 17.60 2.60
C LEU A 8 11.65 18.04 1.16
N CYS A 9 12.89 17.93 0.74
CA CYS A 9 13.32 18.19 -0.63
C CYS A 9 13.97 16.95 -1.24
N LYS A 10 13.71 16.75 -2.53
CA LYS A 10 14.35 15.70 -3.33
C LYS A 10 14.43 16.12 -4.78
N SER A 11 15.61 15.92 -5.38
CA SER A 11 15.86 16.13 -6.81
C SER A 11 16.56 14.90 -7.40
N PHE A 12 16.37 14.66 -8.68
CA PHE A 12 17.13 13.69 -9.46
C PHE A 12 17.89 14.46 -10.56
N GLY A 13 19.20 14.57 -10.39
CA GLY A 13 20.02 15.48 -11.21
C GLY A 13 19.55 16.93 -11.03
N SER A 14 19.18 17.59 -12.13
CA SER A 14 18.65 18.97 -12.11
C SER A 14 17.13 19.05 -11.94
N THR A 15 16.43 17.93 -11.86
CA THR A 15 14.96 17.91 -11.81
C THR A 15 14.47 17.82 -10.36
N PRO A 16 13.87 18.88 -9.81
CA PRO A 16 13.27 18.83 -8.47
C PRO A 16 11.98 18.02 -8.51
N VAL A 17 11.81 17.13 -7.55
CA VAL A 17 10.64 16.24 -7.41
C VAL A 17 9.83 16.58 -6.15
N LEU A 18 10.51 16.87 -5.05
CA LEU A 18 9.89 17.37 -3.83
C LEU A 18 10.54 18.69 -3.45
N GLN A 19 9.74 19.70 -3.14
CA GLN A 19 10.20 21.04 -2.79
C GLN A 19 9.57 21.50 -1.48
N ARG A 20 10.33 21.44 -0.39
CA ARG A 20 9.90 21.83 0.96
C ARG A 20 8.54 21.21 1.35
N PHE A 21 8.36 19.95 1.01
CA PHE A 21 7.11 19.26 1.29
C PHE A 21 6.96 19.03 2.80
N THR A 22 5.89 19.56 3.37
CA THR A 22 5.58 19.43 4.80
C THR A 22 4.19 18.81 4.95
N TRP A 23 4.08 17.77 5.78
CA TRP A 23 2.82 17.07 6.00
C TRP A 23 2.85 16.27 7.32
N THR A 24 1.68 16.17 7.97
CA THR A 24 1.48 15.28 9.12
C THR A 24 0.37 14.29 8.81
N VAL A 25 0.64 13.01 9.09
CA VAL A 25 -0.30 11.90 8.87
C VAL A 25 -0.50 11.16 10.19
N ASP A 26 -1.67 11.32 10.78
CA ASP A 26 -2.07 10.74 12.07
C ASP A 26 -3.19 9.68 11.94
N ARG A 27 -3.75 9.54 10.76
CA ARG A 27 -4.86 8.67 10.40
C ARG A 27 -4.73 8.21 8.95
N PRO A 28 -5.60 7.31 8.46
CA PRO A 28 -5.62 6.97 7.04
C PRO A 28 -5.90 8.19 6.16
N MET A 29 -5.08 8.37 5.12
CA MET A 29 -5.16 9.48 4.17
C MET A 29 -4.85 9.01 2.75
N VAL A 30 -5.41 9.71 1.77
CA VAL A 30 -5.12 9.52 0.35
C VAL A 30 -4.16 10.61 -0.14
N LEU A 31 -3.11 10.21 -0.85
CA LEU A 31 -2.20 11.11 -1.55
C LEU A 31 -2.48 11.03 -3.04
N MET A 32 -3.00 12.11 -3.61
CA MET A 32 -3.28 12.23 -5.03
C MET A 32 -2.32 13.19 -5.74
N GLY A 33 -2.16 13.02 -7.03
CA GLY A 33 -1.35 13.92 -7.86
C GLY A 33 -1.03 13.29 -9.21
N ARG A 34 -0.54 14.10 -10.14
CA ARG A 34 -0.16 13.64 -11.48
C ARG A 34 0.93 12.58 -11.42
N SER A 35 1.02 11.76 -12.48
CA SER A 35 2.17 10.86 -12.65
C SER A 35 3.48 11.67 -12.65
N GLY A 36 4.50 11.19 -11.94
CA GLY A 36 5.80 11.85 -11.85
C GLY A 36 5.92 13.00 -10.83
N CYS A 37 4.85 13.39 -10.10
CA CYS A 37 4.93 14.47 -9.10
C CYS A 37 5.63 14.08 -7.78
N GLY A 38 6.23 12.88 -7.69
CA GLY A 38 7.05 12.49 -6.54
C GLY A 38 6.38 11.61 -5.49
N LYS A 39 5.14 11.15 -5.68
CA LYS A 39 4.42 10.31 -4.70
C LYS A 39 5.18 9.04 -4.34
N THR A 40 5.61 8.26 -5.32
CA THR A 40 6.41 7.05 -5.10
C THR A 40 7.78 7.38 -4.47
N THR A 41 8.39 8.49 -4.85
CA THR A 41 9.64 8.97 -4.24
C THR A 41 9.44 9.27 -2.75
N LEU A 42 8.35 9.94 -2.41
CA LEU A 42 7.99 10.23 -1.03
C LEU A 42 7.83 8.95 -0.20
N LEU A 43 7.09 7.95 -0.72
CA LEU A 43 6.95 6.64 -0.04
C LEU A 43 8.30 5.92 0.10
N ARG A 44 9.18 5.99 -0.90
CA ARG A 44 10.52 5.38 -0.84
C ARG A 44 11.41 6.03 0.21
N ILE A 45 11.34 7.36 0.35
CA ILE A 45 12.06 8.09 1.40
C ILE A 45 11.55 7.64 2.77
N TRP A 46 10.24 7.50 2.96
CA TRP A 46 9.67 7.03 4.23
C TRP A 46 10.07 5.62 4.61
N LEU A 47 10.28 4.77 3.62
CA LEU A 47 10.75 3.40 3.82
C LEU A 47 12.27 3.28 3.99
N GLY A 48 12.99 4.42 3.91
CA GLY A 48 14.46 4.42 3.93
C GLY A 48 15.09 3.79 2.68
N LEU A 49 14.33 3.65 1.59
CA LEU A 49 14.79 3.10 0.31
C LEU A 49 15.36 4.18 -0.61
N GLU A 50 15.18 5.45 -0.27
CA GLU A 50 15.70 6.61 -0.95
C GLU A 50 16.07 7.67 0.08
N SER A 51 17.12 8.46 -0.17
CA SER A 51 17.53 9.54 0.70
C SER A 51 16.93 10.86 0.25
N ALA A 52 16.43 11.67 1.17
CA ALA A 52 16.09 13.05 0.91
C ALA A 52 17.36 13.91 0.73
N ASP A 53 17.27 14.98 -0.06
CA ASP A 53 18.35 15.95 -0.18
C ASP A 53 18.40 16.87 1.06
N SER A 54 17.24 17.19 1.62
CA SER A 54 17.08 17.92 2.88
C SER A 54 15.71 17.70 3.50
N GLY A 55 15.50 18.17 4.72
CA GLY A 55 14.30 17.96 5.50
C GLY A 55 14.33 16.66 6.31
N THR A 56 13.24 16.34 6.97
CA THR A 56 13.15 15.18 7.86
C THR A 56 11.82 14.45 7.72
N VAL A 57 11.86 13.13 7.94
CA VAL A 57 10.68 12.27 8.12
C VAL A 57 10.83 11.52 9.42
N THR A 58 9.83 11.61 10.28
CA THR A 58 9.82 10.95 11.60
C THR A 58 8.49 10.23 11.83
N GLY A 59 8.45 9.30 12.78
CA GLY A 59 7.22 8.59 13.18
C GLY A 59 6.82 7.43 12.28
N VAL A 60 7.63 7.04 11.30
CA VAL A 60 7.40 5.82 10.53
C VAL A 60 7.91 4.64 11.35
N GLU A 61 6.99 3.89 11.94
CA GLU A 61 7.32 2.71 12.73
C GLU A 61 6.78 1.45 12.08
N THR A 62 7.63 0.43 12.00
CA THR A 62 7.29 -0.91 11.49
C THR A 62 6.35 -0.84 10.26
N PRO A 63 6.80 -0.27 9.13
CA PRO A 63 5.92 -0.07 7.99
C PRO A 63 5.64 -1.39 7.25
N ALA A 64 4.38 -1.59 6.81
CA ALA A 64 4.07 -2.52 5.74
C ALA A 64 3.75 -1.74 4.48
N ALA A 65 4.20 -2.23 3.33
CA ALA A 65 4.07 -1.51 2.08
C ALA A 65 3.56 -2.37 0.93
N VAL A 66 2.77 -1.74 0.06
CA VAL A 66 2.49 -2.20 -1.30
C VAL A 66 3.23 -1.28 -2.25
N PHE A 67 4.01 -1.86 -3.17
CA PHE A 67 4.73 -1.14 -4.22
C PHE A 67 4.00 -1.32 -5.55
N GLN A 68 4.42 -0.59 -6.58
CA GLN A 68 3.94 -0.84 -7.95
C GLN A 68 4.23 -2.27 -8.41
N GLU A 69 5.36 -2.84 -7.96
CA GLU A 69 5.70 -4.26 -8.13
C GLU A 69 5.11 -5.06 -6.96
N ASP A 70 4.46 -6.19 -7.23
CA ASP A 70 3.76 -6.97 -6.19
C ASP A 70 4.69 -7.66 -5.20
N ARG A 71 5.94 -7.92 -5.59
CA ARG A 71 7.02 -8.49 -4.75
C ARG A 71 6.58 -9.71 -3.93
N LEU A 72 5.82 -10.60 -4.55
CA LEU A 72 5.44 -11.88 -3.97
C LEU A 72 6.57 -12.89 -4.15
N CYS A 73 6.67 -13.86 -3.22
CA CYS A 73 7.50 -15.05 -3.40
C CYS A 73 6.84 -15.94 -4.47
N PRO A 74 7.41 -16.07 -5.67
CA PRO A 74 6.73 -16.65 -6.81
C PRO A 74 6.41 -18.15 -6.65
N GLN A 75 7.17 -18.86 -5.82
CA GLN A 75 6.99 -20.29 -5.57
C GLN A 75 5.91 -20.61 -4.53
N LEU A 76 5.52 -19.62 -3.72
CA LEU A 76 4.52 -19.78 -2.67
C LEU A 76 3.11 -19.47 -3.20
N THR A 77 2.09 -20.09 -2.62
CA THR A 77 0.69 -19.72 -2.86
C THR A 77 0.41 -18.30 -2.37
N ALA A 78 -0.74 -17.72 -2.76
CA ALA A 78 -1.15 -16.43 -2.24
C ALA A 78 -1.26 -16.46 -0.70
N ALA A 79 -1.94 -17.46 -0.13
CA ALA A 79 -2.09 -17.61 1.31
C ALA A 79 -0.74 -17.72 2.03
N ALA A 80 0.20 -18.51 1.51
CA ALA A 80 1.54 -18.63 2.08
C ALA A 80 2.31 -17.30 2.01
N ASN A 81 2.14 -16.50 0.94
CA ASN A 81 2.71 -15.15 0.87
C ASN A 81 2.16 -14.21 1.95
N LEU A 82 0.86 -14.27 2.26
CA LEU A 82 0.26 -13.48 3.34
C LEU A 82 0.85 -13.86 4.70
N MET A 83 1.06 -15.14 4.93
CA MET A 83 1.58 -15.66 6.20
C MET A 83 3.04 -15.29 6.46
N LEU A 84 3.82 -14.90 5.45
CA LEU A 84 5.22 -14.45 5.64
C LEU A 84 5.34 -13.22 6.56
N THR A 85 4.33 -12.36 6.57
CA THR A 85 4.32 -11.10 7.34
C THR A 85 3.19 -11.03 8.36
N GLY A 86 2.23 -11.95 8.28
CA GLY A 86 1.06 -11.99 9.15
C GLY A 86 1.29 -12.86 10.39
N HIS A 87 2.05 -12.39 11.38
CA HIS A 87 2.28 -13.14 12.61
C HIS A 87 0.94 -13.55 13.25
N GLY A 88 0.78 -14.86 13.50
CA GLY A 88 -0.46 -15.43 14.04
C GLY A 88 -1.63 -15.48 13.03
N LEU A 89 -1.39 -15.23 11.76
CA LEU A 89 -2.38 -15.46 10.70
C LEU A 89 -2.45 -16.96 10.40
N THR A 90 -3.64 -17.53 10.47
CA THR A 90 -3.84 -18.95 10.09
C THR A 90 -4.02 -19.08 8.57
N PRO A 91 -3.74 -20.26 7.98
CA PRO A 91 -4.04 -20.50 6.56
C PRO A 91 -5.51 -20.24 6.22
N GLN A 92 -6.43 -20.63 7.11
CA GLN A 92 -7.86 -20.44 6.92
C GLN A 92 -8.24 -18.95 6.89
N ASP A 93 -7.63 -18.13 7.76
CA ASP A 93 -7.86 -16.69 7.76
C ASP A 93 -7.31 -16.04 6.49
N ALA A 94 -6.11 -16.44 6.05
CA ALA A 94 -5.51 -15.95 4.82
C ALA A 94 -6.38 -16.28 3.59
N GLU A 95 -6.84 -17.52 3.49
CA GLU A 95 -7.72 -17.95 2.41
C GLU A 95 -9.08 -17.25 2.43
N ARG A 96 -9.66 -17.05 3.63
CA ARG A 96 -10.93 -16.30 3.76
C ARG A 96 -10.79 -14.88 3.20
N GLU A 97 -9.73 -14.16 3.55
CA GLU A 97 -9.50 -12.82 3.04
C GLU A 97 -9.22 -12.79 1.53
N LEU A 98 -8.53 -13.81 1.01
CA LEU A 98 -8.32 -13.95 -0.43
C LEU A 98 -9.63 -14.22 -1.17
N ARG A 99 -10.50 -15.11 -0.65
CA ARG A 99 -11.83 -15.36 -1.24
C ARG A 99 -12.71 -14.11 -1.23
N ALA A 100 -12.63 -13.29 -0.19
CA ALA A 100 -13.33 -12.01 -0.12
C ALA A 100 -12.86 -11.01 -1.19
N LEU A 101 -11.68 -11.23 -1.77
CA LEU A 101 -11.18 -10.48 -2.93
C LEU A 101 -11.21 -11.33 -4.22
N GLY A 102 -12.17 -12.26 -4.35
CA GLY A 102 -12.50 -12.96 -5.58
C GLY A 102 -11.52 -14.08 -5.97
N PHE A 103 -10.78 -14.68 -5.02
CA PHE A 103 -10.00 -15.89 -5.30
C PHE A 103 -10.86 -17.13 -5.23
N THR A 104 -10.82 -17.96 -6.28
CA THR A 104 -11.41 -19.29 -6.33
C THR A 104 -10.51 -20.33 -5.65
N ASP A 105 -11.08 -21.49 -5.27
CA ASP A 105 -10.30 -22.58 -4.67
C ASP A 105 -9.18 -23.07 -5.61
N ALA A 106 -9.41 -23.08 -6.92
CA ALA A 106 -8.40 -23.45 -7.90
C ALA A 106 -7.21 -22.45 -7.88
N GLU A 107 -7.47 -21.16 -7.75
CA GLU A 107 -6.47 -20.11 -7.72
C GLU A 107 -5.68 -20.08 -6.39
N LEU A 108 -6.35 -20.41 -5.28
CA LEU A 108 -5.69 -20.53 -3.98
C LEU A 108 -4.64 -21.64 -3.95
N ALA A 109 -4.80 -22.68 -4.77
CA ALA A 109 -3.85 -23.78 -4.89
C ALA A 109 -2.64 -23.45 -5.78
N LEU A 110 -2.68 -22.35 -6.55
CA LEU A 110 -1.61 -21.99 -7.48
C LEU A 110 -0.46 -21.26 -6.79
N PRO A 111 0.80 -21.49 -7.21
CA PRO A 111 1.90 -20.62 -6.83
C PRO A 111 1.71 -19.23 -7.44
N ALA A 112 2.20 -18.19 -6.74
CA ALA A 112 2.03 -16.80 -7.15
C ALA A 112 2.60 -16.51 -8.55
N ALA A 113 3.59 -17.26 -9.01
CA ALA A 113 4.10 -17.16 -10.37
C ALA A 113 3.01 -17.37 -11.43
N ARG A 114 2.00 -18.21 -11.16
CA ARG A 114 0.92 -18.57 -12.09
C ARG A 114 -0.33 -17.71 -11.95
N LEU A 115 -0.39 -16.81 -11.00
CA LEU A 115 -1.49 -15.88 -10.80
C LEU A 115 -1.44 -14.76 -11.87
N SER A 116 -2.62 -14.23 -12.22
CA SER A 116 -2.73 -13.03 -13.05
C SER A 116 -2.15 -11.79 -12.34
N GLY A 117 -1.90 -10.70 -13.07
CA GLY A 117 -1.42 -9.45 -12.48
C GLY A 117 -2.38 -8.90 -11.42
N GLY A 118 -3.68 -8.88 -11.70
CA GLY A 118 -4.69 -8.44 -10.74
C GLY A 118 -4.76 -9.32 -9.48
N GLN A 119 -4.62 -10.65 -9.62
CA GLN A 119 -4.56 -11.57 -8.49
C GLN A 119 -3.31 -11.33 -7.63
N LYS A 120 -2.14 -11.16 -8.26
CA LYS A 120 -0.90 -10.81 -7.54
C LYS A 120 -1.07 -9.50 -6.79
N ARG A 121 -1.70 -8.49 -7.41
CA ARG A 121 -1.95 -7.20 -6.79
C ARG A 121 -2.82 -7.32 -5.54
N ARG A 122 -3.93 -8.06 -5.62
CA ARG A 122 -4.82 -8.33 -4.47
C ARG A 122 -4.09 -9.07 -3.34
N ALA A 123 -3.30 -10.08 -3.67
CA ALA A 123 -2.49 -10.80 -2.68
C ALA A 123 -1.43 -9.89 -2.02
N ALA A 124 -0.75 -9.03 -2.78
CA ALA A 124 0.22 -8.07 -2.25
C ALA A 124 -0.45 -7.04 -1.32
N LEU A 125 -1.63 -6.55 -1.67
CA LEU A 125 -2.44 -5.67 -0.84
C LEU A 125 -2.80 -6.34 0.50
N LEU A 126 -3.38 -7.53 0.45
CA LEU A 126 -3.76 -8.27 1.66
C LEU A 126 -2.54 -8.61 2.53
N ARG A 127 -1.39 -8.95 1.95
CA ARG A 127 -0.16 -9.19 2.70
C ARG A 127 0.25 -7.98 3.54
N ALA A 128 0.16 -6.78 2.98
CA ALA A 128 0.48 -5.56 3.71
C ALA A 128 -0.58 -5.25 4.79
N LEU A 129 -1.86 -5.35 4.45
CA LEU A 129 -2.97 -5.05 5.37
C LEU A 129 -3.03 -6.00 6.57
N LEU A 130 -2.72 -7.30 6.36
CA LEU A 130 -2.74 -8.34 7.37
C LEU A 130 -1.44 -8.43 8.19
N CYS A 131 -0.44 -7.61 7.89
CA CYS A 131 0.75 -7.48 8.73
C CYS A 131 0.36 -6.82 10.07
N ARG A 132 0.15 -7.65 11.09
CA ARG A 132 -0.35 -7.21 12.41
C ARG A 132 0.65 -6.33 13.16
N ASP A 133 1.95 -6.56 12.94
CA ASP A 133 3.01 -5.79 13.58
C ASP A 133 3.23 -4.43 12.91
N ALA A 134 2.64 -4.23 11.74
CA ALA A 134 2.75 -2.96 11.04
C ALA A 134 1.96 -1.87 11.77
N LYS A 135 2.67 -0.84 12.19
CA LYS A 135 2.10 0.36 12.79
C LYS A 135 1.78 1.44 11.76
N THR A 136 2.32 1.30 10.55
CA THR A 136 2.12 2.22 9.44
C THR A 136 1.88 1.44 8.14
N LEU A 137 1.00 1.93 7.28
CA LEU A 137 0.73 1.36 5.96
C LEU A 137 1.07 2.36 4.86
N LEU A 138 1.83 1.91 3.87
CA LEU A 138 2.23 2.70 2.70
C LEU A 138 1.82 1.94 1.43
N LEU A 139 0.75 2.39 0.78
CA LEU A 139 0.08 1.67 -0.30
C LEU A 139 0.22 2.47 -1.61
N ASP A 140 1.08 2.01 -2.53
CA ASP A 140 1.31 2.67 -3.83
C ASP A 140 0.46 2.03 -4.92
N GLU A 141 -0.56 2.76 -5.39
CA GLU A 141 -1.52 2.35 -6.42
C GLU A 141 -2.10 0.94 -6.18
N PRO A 142 -2.66 0.65 -4.99
CA PRO A 142 -2.98 -0.72 -4.58
C PRO A 142 -4.10 -1.37 -5.39
N PHE A 143 -4.94 -0.59 -6.08
CA PHE A 143 -6.12 -1.08 -6.80
C PHE A 143 -5.90 -1.20 -8.32
N THR A 144 -4.70 -0.92 -8.81
CA THR A 144 -4.39 -1.01 -10.24
C THR A 144 -4.63 -2.41 -10.80
N GLY A 145 -5.32 -2.47 -11.95
CA GLY A 145 -5.62 -3.73 -12.63
C GLY A 145 -6.78 -4.53 -12.04
N MET A 146 -7.60 -3.92 -11.19
CA MET A 146 -8.87 -4.47 -10.71
C MET A 146 -10.02 -3.85 -11.52
N ASP A 147 -11.08 -4.62 -11.74
CA ASP A 147 -12.34 -4.10 -12.25
C ASP A 147 -13.12 -3.35 -11.15
N ALA A 148 -14.22 -2.68 -11.51
CA ALA A 148 -14.95 -1.81 -10.60
C ALA A 148 -15.51 -2.55 -9.37
N GLU A 149 -16.02 -3.76 -9.54
CA GLU A 149 -16.60 -4.57 -8.44
C GLU A 149 -15.49 -4.99 -7.47
N LEU A 150 -14.36 -5.45 -7.98
CA LEU A 150 -13.20 -5.81 -7.15
C LEU A 150 -12.55 -4.60 -6.48
N VAL A 151 -12.62 -3.40 -7.06
CA VAL A 151 -12.16 -2.17 -6.40
C VAL A 151 -13.01 -1.87 -5.17
N GLU A 152 -14.33 -2.02 -5.25
CA GLU A 152 -15.22 -1.82 -4.09
C GLU A 152 -14.87 -2.77 -2.94
N ASP A 153 -14.69 -4.08 -3.24
CA ASP A 153 -14.31 -5.08 -2.26
C ASP A 153 -12.93 -4.80 -1.66
N ALA A 154 -11.95 -4.43 -2.49
CA ALA A 154 -10.60 -4.11 -2.06
C ALA A 154 -10.57 -2.84 -1.19
N VAL A 155 -11.38 -1.83 -1.52
CA VAL A 155 -11.55 -0.62 -0.71
C VAL A 155 -12.17 -0.97 0.64
N ALA A 156 -13.24 -1.77 0.65
CA ALA A 156 -13.89 -2.21 1.90
C ALA A 156 -12.92 -2.99 2.80
N ALA A 157 -12.16 -3.93 2.21
CA ALA A 157 -11.11 -4.67 2.93
C ALA A 157 -10.01 -3.73 3.45
N THR A 158 -9.59 -2.74 2.65
CA THR A 158 -8.58 -1.77 3.04
C THR A 158 -9.04 -0.94 4.24
N LYS A 159 -10.25 -0.39 4.21
CA LYS A 159 -10.83 0.38 5.34
C LYS A 159 -10.90 -0.47 6.61
N ARG A 160 -11.42 -1.68 6.50
CA ARG A 160 -11.58 -2.60 7.64
C ARG A 160 -10.26 -3.02 8.26
N LEU A 161 -9.29 -3.40 7.42
CA LEU A 161 -8.02 -3.96 7.87
C LEU A 161 -6.98 -2.88 8.23
N ALA A 162 -7.02 -1.71 7.61
CA ALA A 162 -6.17 -0.59 8.01
C ALA A 162 -6.56 -0.05 9.40
N GLY A 163 -7.87 0.02 9.70
CA GLY A 163 -8.36 0.61 10.94
C GLY A 163 -7.88 2.06 11.09
N GLU A 164 -7.44 2.41 12.29
CA GLU A 164 -6.93 3.74 12.62
C GLU A 164 -5.41 3.90 12.41
N ARG A 165 -4.73 2.89 11.86
CA ARG A 165 -3.28 2.99 11.62
C ARG A 165 -2.99 4.14 10.67
N PRO A 166 -1.97 4.96 10.92
CA PRO A 166 -1.47 5.92 9.97
C PRO A 166 -1.21 5.22 8.64
N THR A 167 -2.00 5.56 7.64
CA THR A 167 -1.99 4.92 6.33
C THR A 167 -1.90 6.00 5.26
N ILE A 168 -0.99 5.81 4.31
CA ILE A 168 -0.96 6.63 3.12
C ILE A 168 -1.22 5.74 1.92
N LEU A 169 -2.31 6.02 1.25
CA LEU A 169 -2.68 5.37 0.02
C LEU A 169 -2.47 6.35 -1.13
N VAL A 170 -1.52 6.03 -1.99
CA VAL A 170 -1.27 6.78 -3.22
C VAL A 170 -2.18 6.23 -4.30
N THR A 171 -2.93 7.10 -4.94
CA THR A 171 -3.70 6.76 -6.15
C THR A 171 -3.92 7.97 -7.04
N HIS A 172 -4.17 7.73 -8.32
CA HIS A 172 -4.68 8.71 -9.29
C HIS A 172 -6.16 8.46 -9.61
N ASP A 173 -6.73 7.38 -9.10
CA ASP A 173 -8.14 7.01 -9.28
C ASP A 173 -9.02 7.76 -8.27
N ARG A 174 -9.79 8.71 -8.80
CA ARG A 174 -10.73 9.52 -8.01
C ARG A 174 -11.86 8.67 -7.43
N THR A 175 -12.35 7.70 -8.18
CA THR A 175 -13.43 6.81 -7.73
C THR A 175 -12.99 6.01 -6.51
N ALA A 176 -11.80 5.41 -6.55
CA ALA A 176 -11.27 4.69 -5.40
C ALA A 176 -11.05 5.63 -4.18
N ALA A 177 -10.59 6.86 -4.40
CA ALA A 177 -10.42 7.86 -3.34
C ALA A 177 -11.76 8.24 -2.70
N ASP A 178 -12.80 8.45 -3.51
CA ASP A 178 -14.16 8.78 -3.04
C ASP A 178 -14.78 7.62 -2.26
N LEU A 179 -14.61 6.37 -2.71
CA LEU A 179 -15.05 5.17 -2.01
C LEU A 179 -14.36 4.98 -0.65
N LEU A 180 -13.05 5.29 -0.57
CA LEU A 180 -12.32 5.29 0.70
C LEU A 180 -12.90 6.29 1.70
N GLY A 181 -13.30 7.48 1.23
CA GLY A 181 -13.80 8.55 2.09
C GLY A 181 -12.74 9.07 3.07
N TRP A 182 -11.46 8.80 2.83
CA TRP A 182 -10.35 9.32 3.64
C TRP A 182 -9.98 10.75 3.19
N PRO A 183 -9.42 11.58 4.09
CA PRO A 183 -8.93 12.89 3.70
C PRO A 183 -7.92 12.79 2.55
N VAL A 184 -8.08 13.67 1.56
CA VAL A 184 -7.22 13.70 0.37
C VAL A 184 -6.21 14.84 0.50
N ARG A 185 -4.94 14.54 0.23
CA ARG A 185 -3.87 15.52 0.01
C ARG A 185 -3.45 15.47 -1.46
N GLU A 186 -3.42 16.61 -2.12
CA GLU A 186 -2.89 16.74 -3.48
C GLU A 186 -1.42 17.22 -3.45
N VAL A 187 -0.61 16.69 -4.40
CA VAL A 187 0.81 17.04 -4.61
C VAL A 187 1.03 17.54 -6.03
#